data_aa9c076e3ab3cd922aace383e7060e2b
#
_entry.id   aa9c076e3ab3cd922aace383e7060e2b
#
_cell.length_a   1.000
_cell.length_b   1.000
_cell.length_c   1.000
_cell.angle_alpha   90.00
_cell.angle_beta   90.00
_cell.angle_gamma   90.00
#
_symmetry.space_group_name_H-M   'P 1'
#
loop_
_entity.id
_entity.type
_entity.pdbx_description
1 polymer ?
#
loop_
_entity_poly.entity_id
_entity_poly.type
_entity_poly.pdbx_seq_one_letter_code
_entity_poly.pdbx_strand_id
1 'polypeptide(L)'
;ELFEYDVVIIGDIDPGLLSTGIQENLRDFVRTARGGLILVAGTTHNPVAYRNTPLEDLVPVDLATLRAPDPAETSGPWRGHLTTAGLESTPLFGSRSDTDEVTAQVRGLPPFHWLLEIPRTKPGAVVLMECHALESDVGTRPVILLQRYGAGSVLFHATDELWRWR
;
A
#
# COMPACT_ATOMS: atom_id res chain seq x y z
N GLU A 1 -22.23 -1.82 12.36
CA GLU A 1 -21.23 -0.73 12.56
C GLU A 1 -20.15 -0.73 11.46
N LEU A 2 -19.39 -1.84 11.19
CA LEU A 2 -18.35 -1.84 10.16
C LEU A 2 -18.89 -1.38 8.78
N PHE A 3 -20.03 -1.85 8.38
CA PHE A 3 -20.67 -1.56 7.09
C PHE A 3 -21.30 -0.15 6.99
N GLU A 4 -21.16 0.67 8.02
CA GLU A 4 -21.61 2.07 8.04
C GLU A 4 -20.47 3.03 7.64
N TYR A 5 -19.26 2.53 7.50
CA TYR A 5 -18.10 3.29 7.06
C TYR A 5 -17.88 3.17 5.54
N ASP A 6 -17.34 4.20 4.94
CA ASP A 6 -16.91 4.19 3.54
C ASP A 6 -15.50 3.61 3.39
N VAL A 7 -14.63 3.90 4.37
CA VAL A 7 -13.22 3.50 4.35
C VAL A 7 -12.77 3.03 5.73
N VAL A 8 -12.01 1.95 5.75
CA VAL A 8 -11.30 1.45 6.94
C VAL A 8 -9.79 1.52 6.69
N ILE A 9 -9.04 1.97 7.68
CA ILE A 9 -7.57 2.02 7.62
C ILE A 9 -7.01 1.04 8.65
N ILE A 10 -6.12 0.16 8.21
CA ILE A 10 -5.44 -0.82 9.05
C ILE A 10 -3.93 -0.60 8.94
N GLY A 11 -3.31 -0.27 10.05
CA GLY A 11 -1.86 -0.16 10.17
C GLY A 11 -1.18 -1.50 10.48
N ASP A 12 -0.07 -1.46 11.19
CA ASP A 12 0.74 -2.62 11.56
C ASP A 12 0.15 -3.38 12.76
N ILE A 13 -1.06 -3.93 12.59
CA ILE A 13 -1.78 -4.68 13.63
C ILE A 13 -1.50 -6.18 13.50
N ASP A 14 -1.33 -6.84 14.66
CA ASP A 14 -1.31 -8.31 14.73
C ASP A 14 -2.70 -8.86 14.33
N PRO A 15 -2.80 -9.68 13.26
CA PRO A 15 -4.07 -10.29 12.87
C PRO A 15 -4.65 -11.19 13.96
N GLY A 16 -3.83 -11.69 14.88
CA GLY A 16 -4.29 -12.47 16.03
C GLY A 16 -5.18 -11.69 17.02
N LEU A 17 -5.12 -10.35 16.99
CA LEU A 17 -6.02 -9.48 17.77
C LEU A 17 -7.40 -9.35 17.14
N LEU A 18 -7.55 -9.72 15.87
CA LEU A 18 -8.81 -9.72 15.15
C LEU A 18 -9.33 -11.15 15.06
N SER A 19 -10.51 -11.42 15.64
CA SER A 19 -11.14 -12.73 15.46
C SER A 19 -11.32 -13.03 13.96
N THR A 20 -11.35 -14.32 13.61
CA THR A 20 -11.58 -14.74 12.22
C THR A 20 -12.84 -14.11 11.63
N GLY A 21 -13.91 -14.00 12.42
CA GLY A 21 -15.16 -13.34 11.99
C GLY A 21 -14.99 -11.85 11.70
N ILE A 22 -14.14 -11.12 12.44
CA ILE A 22 -13.83 -9.72 12.13
C ILE A 22 -13.05 -9.63 10.82
N GLN A 23 -12.08 -10.51 10.62
CA GLN A 23 -11.29 -10.54 9.38
C GLN A 23 -12.15 -10.89 8.16
N GLU A 24 -13.09 -11.82 8.30
CA GLU A 24 -14.08 -12.18 7.28
C GLU A 24 -15.03 -11.00 6.98
N ASN A 25 -15.49 -10.30 8.03
CA ASN A 25 -16.30 -9.10 7.85
C ASN A 25 -15.56 -7.98 7.11
N LEU A 26 -14.27 -7.78 7.37
CA LEU A 26 -13.44 -6.83 6.63
C LEU A 26 -13.32 -7.23 5.16
N ARG A 27 -13.12 -8.51 4.88
CA ARG A 27 -13.10 -9.02 3.51
C ARG A 27 -14.43 -8.79 2.80
N ASP A 28 -15.55 -9.09 3.47
CA ASP A 28 -16.88 -8.92 2.91
C ASP A 28 -17.28 -7.43 2.78
N PHE A 29 -16.82 -6.56 3.68
CA PHE A 29 -16.96 -5.11 3.58
C PHE A 29 -16.37 -4.58 2.26
N VAL A 30 -15.20 -5.03 1.87
CA VAL A 30 -14.60 -4.63 0.59
C VAL A 30 -15.31 -5.34 -0.57
N ARG A 31 -15.49 -6.66 -0.47
CA ARG A 31 -15.96 -7.49 -1.58
C ARG A 31 -17.39 -7.19 -2.00
N THR A 32 -18.30 -6.96 -1.04
CA THR A 32 -19.74 -6.87 -1.30
C THR A 32 -20.37 -5.52 -0.99
N ALA A 33 -19.87 -4.81 0.02
CA ALA A 33 -20.43 -3.52 0.45
C ALA A 33 -19.75 -2.32 -0.23
N ARG A 34 -18.83 -2.52 -1.18
CA ARG A 34 -18.08 -1.47 -1.89
C ARG A 34 -17.17 -0.65 -0.99
N GLY A 35 -16.83 -1.15 0.20
CA GLY A 35 -15.96 -0.46 1.13
C GLY A 35 -14.55 -0.26 0.57
N GLY A 36 -13.93 0.84 0.96
CA GLY A 36 -12.51 1.09 0.75
C GLY A 36 -11.68 0.54 1.92
N LEU A 37 -10.59 -0.15 1.64
CA LEU A 37 -9.64 -0.56 2.67
C LEU A 37 -8.27 0.03 2.37
N ILE A 38 -7.67 0.69 3.36
CA ILE A 38 -6.28 1.14 3.29
C ILE A 38 -5.45 0.25 4.23
N LEU A 39 -4.49 -0.46 3.66
CA LEU A 39 -3.52 -1.24 4.41
C LEU A 39 -2.19 -0.50 4.43
N VAL A 40 -1.63 -0.27 5.60
CA VAL A 40 -0.34 0.39 5.77
C VAL A 40 0.66 -0.62 6.32
N ALA A 41 1.68 -0.93 5.54
CA ALA A 41 2.73 -1.85 5.94
C ALA A 41 3.47 -1.34 7.18
N GLY A 42 3.90 -2.27 8.00
CA GLY A 42 4.74 -2.02 9.14
C GLY A 42 5.88 -3.02 9.25
N THR A 43 6.71 -2.81 10.22
CA THR A 43 7.92 -3.62 10.43
C THR A 43 7.66 -4.91 11.18
N THR A 44 6.45 -5.09 11.76
CA THR A 44 6.18 -6.17 12.71
C THR A 44 5.18 -7.19 12.17
N HIS A 45 4.04 -6.77 11.66
CA HIS A 45 2.93 -7.65 11.30
C HIS A 45 2.45 -7.50 9.87
N ASN A 46 2.05 -6.28 9.47
CA ASN A 46 1.41 -6.02 8.18
C ASN A 46 2.43 -5.87 7.05
N PRO A 47 2.36 -6.64 5.98
CA PRO A 47 1.37 -7.68 5.65
C PRO A 47 1.83 -9.11 5.91
N VAL A 48 3.05 -9.34 6.36
CA VAL A 48 3.66 -10.69 6.45
C VAL A 48 2.85 -11.64 7.34
N ALA A 49 2.36 -11.13 8.47
CA ALA A 49 1.56 -11.90 9.41
C ALA A 49 0.14 -12.24 8.91
N TYR A 50 -0.31 -11.60 7.82
CA TYR A 50 -1.66 -11.85 7.25
C TYR A 50 -1.72 -13.10 6.38
N ARG A 51 -0.60 -13.77 6.17
CA ARG A 51 -0.50 -15.04 5.44
C ARG A 51 -1.39 -16.11 6.09
N ASN A 52 -2.14 -16.85 5.25
CA ASN A 52 -3.10 -17.87 5.66
C ASN A 52 -4.26 -17.34 6.54
N THR A 53 -4.57 -16.06 6.48
CA THR A 53 -5.73 -15.44 7.11
C THR A 53 -6.72 -14.92 6.07
N PRO A 54 -7.98 -14.62 6.43
CA PRO A 54 -8.94 -13.99 5.51
C PRO A 54 -8.47 -12.63 4.95
N LEU A 55 -7.54 -11.95 5.63
CA LEU A 55 -6.97 -10.68 5.19
C LEU A 55 -5.97 -10.85 4.04
N GLU A 56 -5.39 -12.05 3.85
CA GLU A 56 -4.47 -12.31 2.75
C GLU A 56 -5.08 -11.98 1.39
N ASP A 57 -6.37 -12.28 1.20
CA ASP A 57 -7.07 -12.02 -0.06
C ASP A 57 -7.07 -10.52 -0.42
N LEU A 58 -7.08 -9.64 0.59
CA LEU A 58 -7.16 -8.20 0.45
C LEU A 58 -5.81 -7.55 0.12
N VAL A 59 -4.71 -8.20 0.48
CA VAL A 59 -3.36 -7.65 0.25
C VAL A 59 -3.00 -7.75 -1.24
N PRO A 60 -2.62 -6.65 -1.94
CA PRO A 60 -2.29 -6.68 -3.36
C PRO A 60 -0.90 -7.26 -3.67
N VAL A 61 -0.24 -7.82 -2.66
CA VAL A 61 1.10 -8.40 -2.74
C VAL A 61 1.01 -9.91 -2.62
N ASP A 62 1.86 -10.63 -3.35
CA ASP A 62 2.00 -12.08 -3.22
C ASP A 62 2.76 -12.40 -1.93
N LEU A 63 2.00 -12.66 -0.85
CA LEU A 63 2.56 -12.92 0.48
C LEU A 63 3.46 -14.15 0.53
N ALA A 64 3.31 -15.11 -0.40
CA ALA A 64 4.19 -16.28 -0.44
C ALA A 64 5.64 -15.92 -0.78
N THR A 65 5.85 -14.80 -1.49
CA THR A 65 7.17 -14.31 -1.87
C THR A 65 7.76 -13.30 -0.89
N LEU A 66 6.93 -12.77 0.01
CA LEU A 66 7.32 -11.71 0.93
C LEU A 66 8.15 -12.26 2.08
N ARG A 67 9.14 -11.49 2.52
CA ARG A 67 9.94 -11.78 3.72
C ARG A 67 9.64 -10.76 4.81
N ALA A 68 9.98 -11.12 6.04
CA ALA A 68 9.98 -10.15 7.13
C ALA A 68 10.96 -9.00 6.77
N PRO A 69 10.60 -7.74 7.04
CA PRO A 69 11.47 -6.62 6.74
C PRO A 69 12.83 -6.76 7.43
N ASP A 70 13.91 -6.65 6.65
CA ASP A 70 15.27 -6.52 7.18
C ASP A 70 15.68 -5.05 7.14
N PRO A 71 16.02 -4.43 8.28
CA PRO A 71 16.44 -3.03 8.30
C PRO A 71 17.61 -2.73 7.36
N ALA A 72 18.51 -3.68 7.11
CA ALA A 72 19.63 -3.50 6.21
C ALA A 72 19.20 -3.40 4.73
N GLU A 73 18.12 -4.08 4.36
CA GLU A 73 17.60 -4.11 2.98
C GLU A 73 16.49 -3.10 2.72
N THR A 74 15.80 -2.68 3.79
CA THR A 74 14.61 -1.79 3.70
C THR A 74 14.91 -0.34 3.99
N SER A 75 16.12 -0.01 4.51
CA SER A 75 16.53 1.36 4.81
C SER A 75 16.77 2.19 3.56
N GLY A 76 16.28 3.48 3.61
CA GLY A 76 16.45 4.47 2.56
C GLY A 76 17.71 5.31 2.72
N PRO A 77 17.77 6.46 2.02
CA PRO A 77 16.63 7.25 1.54
C PRO A 77 16.05 6.79 0.18
N TRP A 78 14.71 6.72 0.11
CA TRP A 78 13.95 6.35 -1.07
C TRP A 78 13.11 7.53 -1.57
N ARG A 79 13.19 7.87 -2.85
CA ARG A 79 12.40 8.95 -3.44
C ARG A 79 11.26 8.39 -4.28
N GLY A 80 10.03 8.85 -3.96
CA GLY A 80 8.82 8.46 -4.67
C GLY A 80 8.66 9.16 -6.01
N HIS A 81 8.05 8.46 -6.96
CA HIS A 81 7.53 9.01 -8.21
C HIS A 81 6.24 8.29 -8.60
N LEU A 82 5.33 9.01 -9.23
CA LEU A 82 4.09 8.42 -9.73
C LEU A 82 4.36 7.64 -11.02
N THR A 83 3.71 6.49 -11.14
CA THR A 83 3.63 5.76 -12.41
C THR A 83 2.63 6.43 -13.33
N THR A 84 2.56 6.01 -14.60
CA THR A 84 1.52 6.45 -15.53
C THR A 84 0.13 6.15 -14.96
N ALA A 85 -0.09 4.97 -14.38
CA ALA A 85 -1.34 4.62 -13.72
C ALA A 85 -1.64 5.51 -12.51
N GLY A 86 -0.61 5.92 -11.75
CA GLY A 86 -0.75 6.85 -10.65
C GLY A 86 -1.19 8.25 -11.10
N LEU A 87 -0.64 8.73 -12.21
CA LEU A 87 -1.01 10.01 -12.81
C LEU A 87 -2.44 10.00 -13.39
N GLU A 88 -2.85 8.88 -13.99
CA GLU A 88 -4.15 8.73 -14.63
C GLU A 88 -5.28 8.43 -13.65
N SER A 89 -4.99 7.70 -12.57
CA SER A 89 -6.04 7.06 -11.78
C SER A 89 -6.70 7.95 -10.75
N THR A 90 -6.10 9.09 -10.34
CA THR A 90 -6.76 9.86 -9.28
C THR A 90 -6.17 11.23 -9.02
N PRO A 91 -6.99 12.16 -8.51
CA PRO A 91 -6.52 13.37 -7.86
C PRO A 91 -5.94 13.06 -6.46
N LEU A 92 -5.04 12.07 -6.33
CA LEU A 92 -4.35 11.82 -5.04
C LEU A 92 -3.52 13.04 -4.62
N PHE A 93 -3.07 13.84 -5.59
CA PHE A 93 -2.19 14.96 -5.37
C PHE A 93 -2.68 16.26 -6.03
N GLY A 94 -3.96 16.40 -6.35
CA GLY A 94 -4.52 17.64 -6.89
C GLY A 94 -5.38 17.48 -8.13
N SER A 95 -5.71 18.59 -8.77
CA SER A 95 -6.57 18.62 -9.96
C SER A 95 -5.85 17.98 -11.16
N ARG A 96 -6.60 17.21 -11.95
CA ARG A 96 -6.17 16.52 -13.19
C ARG A 96 -5.53 17.41 -14.28
N SER A 97 -5.39 18.71 -14.05
CA SER A 97 -5.11 19.68 -15.11
C SER A 97 -3.63 19.88 -15.42
N ASP A 98 -2.70 19.45 -14.53
CA ASP A 98 -1.28 19.63 -14.80
C ASP A 98 -0.44 18.47 -14.24
N THR A 99 -0.13 17.51 -15.10
CA THR A 99 0.71 16.35 -14.81
C THR A 99 2.14 16.77 -14.40
N ASP A 100 2.65 17.85 -14.96
CA ASP A 100 3.99 18.33 -14.69
C ASP A 100 4.07 18.95 -13.29
N GLU A 101 3.03 19.69 -12.90
CA GLU A 101 2.93 20.26 -11.55
C GLU A 101 2.84 19.16 -10.50
N VAL A 102 1.97 18.17 -10.69
CA VAL A 102 1.84 17.01 -9.78
C VAL A 102 3.17 16.24 -9.66
N THR A 103 3.84 16.03 -10.78
CA THR A 103 5.15 15.37 -10.80
C THR A 103 6.20 16.18 -10.05
N ALA A 104 6.21 17.50 -10.22
CA ALA A 104 7.14 18.38 -9.50
C ALA A 104 6.85 18.38 -7.99
N GLN A 105 5.57 18.42 -7.59
CA GLN A 105 5.16 18.32 -6.19
C GLN A 105 5.65 17.02 -5.55
N VAL A 106 5.40 15.87 -6.19
CA VAL A 106 5.83 14.56 -5.67
C VAL A 106 7.36 14.48 -5.56
N ARG A 107 8.10 15.01 -6.53
CA ARG A 107 9.58 15.10 -6.47
C ARG A 107 10.09 15.95 -5.31
N GLY A 108 9.33 16.96 -4.91
CA GLY A 108 9.65 17.84 -3.78
C GLY A 108 9.36 17.24 -2.41
N LEU A 109 8.66 16.11 -2.33
CA LEU A 109 8.31 15.47 -1.06
C LEU A 109 9.55 14.89 -0.37
N PRO A 110 9.58 14.85 0.97
CA PRO A 110 10.63 14.18 1.72
C PRO A 110 10.80 12.73 1.31
N PRO A 111 12.04 12.19 1.30
CA PRO A 111 12.27 10.79 1.02
C PRO A 111 11.75 9.90 2.16
N PHE A 112 11.44 8.66 1.83
CA PHE A 112 11.20 7.61 2.82
C PHE A 112 12.53 7.04 3.30
N HIS A 113 12.57 6.64 4.56
CA HIS A 113 13.73 5.99 5.18
C HIS A 113 13.49 4.50 5.41
N TRP A 114 12.24 4.06 5.30
CA TRP A 114 11.87 2.65 5.36
C TRP A 114 10.86 2.32 4.27
N LEU A 115 11.06 1.20 3.60
CA LEU A 115 10.19 0.70 2.55
C LEU A 115 10.19 -0.83 2.56
N LEU A 116 9.00 -1.43 2.63
CA LEU A 116 8.84 -2.87 2.49
C LEU A 116 9.30 -3.33 1.11
N GLU A 117 10.15 -4.34 1.06
CA GLU A 117 10.51 -4.98 -0.20
C GLU A 117 9.36 -5.86 -0.70
N ILE A 118 8.89 -5.60 -1.92
CA ILE A 118 7.81 -6.34 -2.57
C ILE A 118 8.36 -7.06 -3.81
N PRO A 119 8.69 -8.36 -3.71
CA PRO A 119 9.24 -9.11 -4.85
C PRO A 119 8.20 -9.34 -5.94
N ARG A 120 6.92 -9.50 -5.58
CA ARG A 120 5.84 -9.77 -6.52
C ARG A 120 4.51 -9.18 -6.05
N THR A 121 3.80 -8.57 -6.99
CA THR A 121 2.40 -8.14 -6.81
C THR A 121 1.44 -9.22 -7.29
N LYS A 122 0.20 -9.21 -6.77
CA LYS A 122 -0.87 -10.09 -7.28
C LYS A 122 -1.33 -9.65 -8.67
N PRO A 123 -1.84 -10.57 -9.50
CA PRO A 123 -2.52 -10.21 -10.74
C PRO A 123 -3.66 -9.23 -10.48
N GLY A 124 -3.72 -8.15 -11.26
CA GLY A 124 -4.73 -7.10 -11.11
C GLY A 124 -4.40 -6.01 -10.09
N ALA A 125 -3.29 -6.13 -9.36
CA ALA A 125 -2.74 -5.02 -8.59
C ALA A 125 -2.09 -3.99 -9.53
N VAL A 126 -2.40 -2.72 -9.31
CA VAL A 126 -1.86 -1.60 -10.08
C VAL A 126 -0.93 -0.81 -9.18
N VAL A 127 0.31 -0.62 -9.62
CA VAL A 127 1.28 0.22 -8.91
C VAL A 127 1.02 1.67 -9.29
N LEU A 128 0.65 2.50 -8.31
CA LEU A 128 0.38 3.92 -8.48
C LEU A 128 1.63 4.78 -8.24
N MET A 129 2.49 4.34 -7.32
CA MET A 129 3.73 5.01 -6.97
C MET A 129 4.85 4.00 -6.78
N GLU A 130 6.02 4.35 -7.27
CA GLU A 130 7.28 3.63 -7.08
C GLU A 130 8.30 4.52 -6.38
N CYS A 131 9.29 3.90 -5.76
CA CYS A 131 10.48 4.57 -5.23
C CYS A 131 11.74 4.04 -5.90
N HIS A 132 12.75 4.90 -5.98
CA HIS A 132 14.13 4.53 -6.29
C HIS A 132 15.04 4.94 -5.12
N ALA A 133 16.09 4.17 -4.91
CA ALA A 133 17.11 4.53 -3.93
C ALA A 133 17.92 5.74 -4.44
N LEU A 134 18.19 6.70 -3.56
CA LEU A 134 18.95 7.90 -3.93
C LEU A 134 20.46 7.66 -4.09
N GLU A 135 20.96 6.62 -3.42
CA GLU A 135 22.41 6.36 -3.31
C GLU A 135 22.84 5.03 -3.93
N SER A 136 21.94 4.31 -4.57
CA SER A 136 22.26 3.01 -5.18
C SER A 136 21.48 2.79 -6.47
N ASP A 137 22.03 1.97 -7.35
CA ASP A 137 21.43 1.59 -8.64
C ASP A 137 20.45 0.42 -8.49
N VAL A 138 19.89 0.24 -7.29
CA VAL A 138 18.80 -0.71 -7.04
C VAL A 138 17.56 -0.22 -7.76
N GLY A 139 16.96 -1.07 -8.57
CA GLY A 139 15.79 -0.74 -9.38
C GLY A 139 14.62 -0.13 -8.57
N THR A 140 13.55 0.26 -9.26
CA THR A 140 12.35 0.80 -8.62
C THR A 140 11.64 -0.24 -7.75
N ARG A 141 11.03 0.23 -6.65
CA ARG A 141 10.23 -0.59 -5.73
C ARG A 141 8.82 -0.01 -5.61
N PRO A 142 7.75 -0.83 -5.65
CA PRO A 142 6.39 -0.36 -5.44
C PRO A 142 6.20 0.23 -4.05
N VAL A 143 5.47 1.34 -3.95
CA VAL A 143 5.15 2.01 -2.68
C VAL A 143 3.65 2.08 -2.43
N ILE A 144 2.89 2.53 -3.43
CA ILE A 144 1.43 2.61 -3.35
C ILE A 144 0.84 1.72 -4.43
N LEU A 145 0.04 0.75 -4.00
CA LEU A 145 -0.62 -0.20 -4.88
C LEU A 145 -2.13 -0.11 -4.69
N LEU A 146 -2.87 -0.23 -5.78
CA LEU A 146 -4.33 -0.30 -5.78
C LEU A 146 -4.75 -1.66 -6.33
N GLN A 147 -5.69 -2.31 -5.66
CA GLN A 147 -6.34 -3.53 -6.13
C GLN A 147 -7.85 -3.39 -6.06
N ARG A 148 -8.54 -3.76 -7.12
CA ARG A 148 -9.98 -4.00 -7.06
C ARG A 148 -10.23 -5.38 -6.45
N TYR A 149 -11.14 -5.43 -5.45
CA TYR A 149 -11.54 -6.68 -4.83
C TYR A 149 -13.07 -6.74 -4.70
N GLY A 150 -13.70 -7.55 -5.55
CA GLY A 150 -15.15 -7.55 -5.67
C GLY A 150 -15.69 -6.18 -6.10
N ALA A 151 -16.60 -5.62 -5.31
CA ALA A 151 -17.21 -4.32 -5.57
C ALA A 151 -16.40 -3.13 -5.02
N GLY A 152 -15.47 -3.37 -4.10
CA GLY A 152 -14.65 -2.35 -3.45
C GLY A 152 -13.21 -2.30 -3.94
N SER A 153 -12.37 -1.65 -3.16
CA SER A 153 -10.95 -1.42 -3.50
C SER A 153 -10.08 -1.49 -2.27
N VAL A 154 -8.86 -1.95 -2.46
CA VAL A 154 -7.80 -1.93 -1.44
C VAL A 154 -6.66 -1.06 -1.92
N LEU A 155 -6.27 -0.09 -1.12
CA LEU A 155 -5.05 0.69 -1.28
C LEU A 155 -4.02 0.16 -0.28
N PHE A 156 -2.84 -0.17 -0.77
CA PHE A 156 -1.75 -0.67 0.05
C PHE A 156 -0.57 0.30 0.01
N HIS A 157 -0.07 0.66 1.16
CA HIS A 157 1.14 1.46 1.32
C HIS A 157 2.26 0.56 1.83
N ALA A 158 3.37 0.51 1.10
CA ALA A 158 4.54 -0.29 1.47
C ALA A 158 5.43 0.36 2.55
N THR A 159 4.98 1.46 3.13
CA THR A 159 5.64 2.18 4.24
C THR A 159 4.59 2.85 5.12
N ASP A 160 4.89 3.05 6.38
CA ASP A 160 4.11 3.86 7.33
C ASP A 160 4.56 5.32 7.39
N GLU A 161 5.55 5.74 6.59
CA GLU A 161 6.17 7.07 6.67
C GLU A 161 5.45 8.19 5.89
N LEU A 162 4.27 7.93 5.31
CA LEU A 162 3.50 8.96 4.58
C LEU A 162 3.14 10.19 5.43
N TRP A 163 3.16 10.06 6.75
CA TRP A 163 2.97 11.19 7.66
C TRP A 163 4.02 12.30 7.50
N ARG A 164 5.17 12.02 6.87
CA ARG A 164 6.21 12.99 6.56
C ARG A 164 5.80 13.97 5.46
N TRP A 165 4.75 13.65 4.70
CA TRP A 165 4.28 14.41 3.55
C TRP A 165 3.18 15.41 3.93
N ARG A 166 3.34 16.11 5.02
CA ARG A 166 2.42 17.17 5.49
C ARG A 166 2.97 18.56 5.24
#